data_d91c5b4c686c3c7f65a261fbfa5aae9b
#
_entry.id   d91c5b4c686c3c7f65a261fbfa5aae9b
#
_cell.length_a   1.000
_cell.length_b   1.000
_cell.length_c   1.000
_cell.angle_alpha   90.00
_cell.angle_beta   90.00
_cell.angle_gamma   90.00
#
_symmetry.space_group_name_H-M   'P 1'
#
loop_
_entity.id
_entity.type
_entity.pdbx_description
1 polymer ?
#
loop_
_entity_poly.entity_id
_entity_poly.type
_entity_poly.pdbx_seq_one_letter_code
_entity_poly.pdbx_strand_id
1 'polypeptide(L)'
;MNLDELIHLHNKRRKKSRFWTLPELKKDTKLMEYAQRWAVEMSADDKLYHSKMTDIMRLGYNNVAENIAAGQKDIESVMDSWMKSMGHRSNILNRSFTNIGCGYAVSKDGTSYWCVCFGTPSVKKK
;
A
#
# COMPACT_ATOMS: atom_id res chain seq x y z
N MET A 1 11.23 -8.05 6.94
CA MET A 1 10.77 -7.84 5.56
C MET A 1 11.21 -6.46 5.08
N ASN A 2 11.84 -6.39 3.92
CA ASN A 2 12.35 -5.13 3.40
C ASN A 2 11.24 -4.37 2.66
N LEU A 3 10.53 -3.49 3.38
CA LEU A 3 9.43 -2.74 2.81
C LEU A 3 9.88 -1.64 1.82
N ASP A 4 11.13 -1.20 1.92
CA ASP A 4 11.66 -0.27 0.92
C ASP A 4 11.75 -0.93 -0.45
N GLU A 5 12.07 -2.22 -0.49
CA GLU A 5 12.04 -2.99 -1.74
C GLU A 5 10.63 -3.07 -2.32
N LEU A 6 9.62 -3.21 -1.47
CA LEU A 6 8.23 -3.22 -1.92
C LEU A 6 7.85 -1.88 -2.57
N ILE A 7 8.27 -0.77 -1.96
CA ILE A 7 8.06 0.56 -2.55
C ILE A 7 8.78 0.66 -3.90
N HIS A 8 10.01 0.17 -3.96
CA HIS A 8 10.78 0.17 -5.21
C HIS A 8 10.04 -0.61 -6.33
N LEU A 9 9.47 -1.76 -6.00
CA LEU A 9 8.72 -2.54 -6.98
C LEU A 9 7.46 -1.83 -7.46
N HIS A 10 6.79 -1.08 -6.57
CA HIS A 10 5.67 -0.23 -6.99
C HIS A 10 6.12 0.79 -8.03
N ASN A 11 7.22 1.47 -7.76
CA ASN A 11 7.73 2.50 -8.67
C ASN A 11 8.23 1.90 -9.98
N LYS A 12 8.79 0.71 -9.93
CA LYS A 12 9.23 -0.01 -11.13
C LYS A 12 8.04 -0.33 -12.03
N ARG A 13 6.92 -0.79 -11.47
CA ARG A 13 5.70 -1.06 -12.24
C ARG A 13 5.10 0.23 -12.80
N ARG A 14 5.14 1.31 -12.05
CA ARG A 14 4.62 2.60 -12.51
C ARG A 14 5.43 3.14 -13.69
N LYS A 15 6.74 2.96 -13.71
CA LYS A 15 7.60 3.35 -14.83
C LYS A 15 7.30 2.58 -16.11
N LYS A 16 6.79 1.37 -15.99
CA LYS A 16 6.45 0.53 -17.13
C LYS A 16 5.06 0.79 -17.68
N SER A 17 4.34 1.76 -17.13
CA SER A 17 3.02 2.11 -17.63
C SER A 17 3.09 2.55 -19.08
N ARG A 18 2.17 2.01 -19.89
CA ARG A 18 2.22 2.09 -21.35
C ARG A 18 1.83 3.45 -21.92
N PHE A 19 0.91 4.13 -21.26
CA PHE A 19 0.21 5.24 -21.88
C PHE A 19 0.58 6.60 -21.34
N TRP A 20 1.18 6.67 -20.16
CA TRP A 20 1.62 7.92 -19.56
C TRP A 20 2.71 7.70 -18.54
N THR A 21 3.46 8.77 -18.34
CA THR A 21 4.44 8.80 -17.28
C THR A 21 3.74 9.00 -15.95
N LEU A 22 3.96 8.07 -15.03
CA LEU A 22 3.42 8.16 -13.68
C LEU A 22 4.47 8.76 -12.75
N PRO A 23 4.05 9.65 -11.82
CA PRO A 23 4.98 10.15 -10.83
C PRO A 23 5.47 9.04 -9.92
N GLU A 24 6.71 9.16 -9.46
CA GLU A 24 7.25 8.24 -8.48
C GLU A 24 6.54 8.42 -7.14
N LEU A 25 6.18 7.30 -6.49
CA LEU A 25 5.59 7.33 -5.17
C LEU A 25 6.69 7.58 -4.13
N LYS A 26 6.46 8.54 -3.25
CA LYS A 26 7.39 8.89 -2.19
C LYS A 26 7.04 8.13 -0.92
N LYS A 27 8.06 7.54 -0.29
CA LYS A 27 7.89 6.91 1.01
C LYS A 27 7.40 7.95 2.00
N ASP A 28 6.30 7.64 2.68
CA ASP A 28 5.64 8.57 3.60
C ASP A 28 5.60 7.94 4.99
N THR A 29 6.21 8.59 5.96
CA THR A 29 6.33 8.06 7.31
C THR A 29 4.98 7.79 7.97
N LYS A 30 4.02 8.70 7.82
CA LYS A 30 2.69 8.51 8.39
C LYS A 30 1.97 7.32 7.77
N LEU A 31 2.09 7.18 6.45
CA LEU A 31 1.48 6.05 5.76
C LEU A 31 2.19 4.75 6.11
N MET A 32 3.51 4.76 6.30
CA MET A 32 4.25 3.58 6.74
C MET A 32 3.76 3.13 8.12
N GLU A 33 3.62 4.05 9.05
CA GLU A 33 3.13 3.74 10.40
C GLU A 33 1.69 3.21 10.37
N TYR A 34 0.85 3.84 9.58
CA TYR A 34 -0.55 3.41 9.45
C TYR A 34 -0.65 2.02 8.83
N ALA A 35 0.05 1.79 7.72
CA ALA A 35 0.01 0.50 7.03
C ALA A 35 0.56 -0.62 7.92
N GLN A 36 1.64 -0.37 8.65
CA GLN A 36 2.20 -1.36 9.56
C GLN A 36 1.23 -1.69 10.69
N ARG A 37 0.60 -0.67 11.28
CA ARG A 37 -0.38 -0.89 12.33
C ARG A 37 -1.56 -1.71 11.83
N TRP A 38 -2.01 -1.44 10.60
CA TRP A 38 -3.11 -2.20 10.03
C TRP A 38 -2.72 -3.65 9.72
N ALA A 39 -1.53 -3.88 9.20
CA ALA A 39 -1.03 -5.24 8.98
C ALA A 39 -0.99 -6.02 10.31
N VAL A 40 -0.54 -5.38 11.39
CA VAL A 40 -0.53 -5.99 12.73
C VAL A 40 -1.96 -6.30 13.19
N GLU A 41 -2.90 -5.37 12.98
CA GLU A 41 -4.30 -5.57 13.33
C GLU A 41 -4.89 -6.78 12.61
N MET A 42 -4.67 -6.89 11.30
CA MET A 42 -5.14 -8.03 10.53
C MET A 42 -4.51 -9.33 11.01
N SER A 43 -3.21 -9.31 11.33
CA SER A 43 -2.52 -10.51 11.80
C SER A 43 -3.02 -10.95 13.17
N ALA A 44 -3.35 -10.00 14.06
CA ALA A 44 -3.90 -10.31 15.37
C ALA A 44 -5.29 -10.93 15.27
N ASP A 45 -6.10 -10.44 14.35
CA ASP A 45 -7.44 -10.98 14.10
C ASP A 45 -7.41 -12.21 13.18
N ASP A 46 -6.28 -12.46 12.57
CA ASP A 46 -6.07 -13.51 11.56
C ASP A 46 -7.13 -13.45 10.47
N LYS A 47 -7.35 -12.24 9.95
CA LYS A 47 -8.41 -11.95 9.01
C LYS A 47 -7.98 -10.84 8.04
N LEU A 48 -8.29 -11.03 6.77
CA LEU A 48 -8.02 -10.04 5.73
C LEU A 48 -9.22 -9.10 5.61
N TYR A 49 -9.03 -7.83 5.96
CA TYR A 49 -10.10 -6.83 5.83
C TYR A 49 -9.49 -5.43 5.74
N HIS A 50 -10.19 -4.56 5.01
CA HIS A 50 -9.73 -3.20 4.81
C HIS A 50 -9.88 -2.34 6.06
N SER A 51 -8.97 -1.40 6.23
CA SER A 51 -9.14 -0.32 7.19
C SER A 51 -10.16 0.70 6.65
N LYS A 52 -10.51 1.68 7.44
CA LYS A 52 -11.42 2.74 7.00
C LYS A 52 -10.64 3.81 6.25
N MET A 53 -11.05 4.11 5.02
CA MET A 53 -10.39 5.13 4.21
C MET A 53 -10.44 6.50 4.89
N THR A 54 -11.52 6.79 5.63
CA THR A 54 -11.63 8.03 6.39
C THR A 54 -10.53 8.18 7.44
N ASP A 55 -10.04 7.08 8.00
CA ASP A 55 -8.94 7.13 8.96
C ASP A 55 -7.64 7.58 8.30
N ILE A 56 -7.39 7.10 7.08
CA ILE A 56 -6.22 7.55 6.30
C ILE A 56 -6.36 9.03 5.94
N MET A 57 -7.55 9.43 5.51
CA MET A 57 -7.82 10.83 5.15
C MET A 57 -7.58 11.78 6.32
N ARG A 58 -7.93 11.36 7.53
CA ARG A 58 -7.72 12.16 8.74
C ARG A 58 -6.25 12.42 9.05
N LEU A 59 -5.35 11.62 8.51
CA LEU A 59 -3.91 11.85 8.66
C LEU A 59 -3.42 13.01 7.78
N GLY A 60 -4.28 13.55 6.92
CA GLY A 60 -3.95 14.68 6.08
C GLY A 60 -3.80 14.35 4.60
N TYR A 61 -4.59 13.41 4.11
CA TYR A 61 -4.52 12.99 2.70
C TYR A 61 -5.86 13.14 2.01
N ASN A 62 -5.79 13.62 0.76
CA ASN A 62 -6.87 13.52 -0.20
C ASN A 62 -6.61 12.28 -1.04
N ASN A 63 -7.53 11.82 -1.82
CA ASN A 63 -7.34 10.65 -2.69
C ASN A 63 -6.52 9.56 -2.00
N VAL A 64 -7.19 8.63 -1.36
CA VAL A 64 -6.54 7.55 -0.65
C VAL A 64 -7.00 6.21 -1.20
N ALA A 65 -6.14 5.21 -1.09
CA ALA A 65 -6.47 3.83 -1.44
C ALA A 65 -5.63 2.88 -0.61
N GLU A 66 -6.04 1.63 -0.59
CA GLU A 66 -5.36 0.61 0.18
C GLU A 66 -5.40 -0.70 -0.59
N ASN A 67 -4.24 -1.34 -0.71
CA ASN A 67 -4.14 -2.72 -1.18
C ASN A 67 -3.77 -3.60 0.00
N ILE A 68 -4.48 -4.69 0.19
CA ILE A 68 -4.18 -5.67 1.23
C ILE A 68 -4.05 -7.06 0.61
N ALA A 69 -3.31 -7.93 1.30
CA ALA A 69 -3.12 -9.31 0.87
C ALA A 69 -2.76 -10.19 2.06
N ALA A 70 -3.03 -11.49 1.94
CA ALA A 70 -2.69 -12.47 2.95
C ALA A 70 -2.15 -13.73 2.30
N GLY A 71 -1.13 -14.32 2.90
CA GLY A 71 -0.60 -15.61 2.50
C GLY A 71 0.64 -15.57 1.61
N GLN A 72 0.96 -14.46 0.98
CA GLN A 72 2.14 -14.36 0.14
C GLN A 72 3.40 -14.31 1.02
N LYS A 73 4.42 -15.07 0.64
CA LYS A 73 5.63 -15.23 1.46
C LYS A 73 6.71 -14.20 1.21
N ASP A 74 6.68 -13.54 0.06
CA ASP A 74 7.71 -12.59 -0.30
C ASP A 74 7.15 -11.40 -1.08
N ILE A 75 7.99 -10.40 -1.23
CA ILE A 75 7.65 -9.13 -1.86
C ILE A 75 7.23 -9.32 -3.32
N GLU A 76 7.94 -10.16 -4.06
CA GLU A 76 7.63 -10.38 -5.46
C GLU A 76 6.27 -11.04 -5.65
N SER A 77 5.97 -12.02 -4.81
CA SER A 77 4.68 -12.73 -4.86
C SER A 77 3.50 -11.81 -4.59
N VAL A 78 3.61 -10.95 -3.57
CA VAL A 78 2.51 -10.05 -3.25
C VAL A 78 2.34 -9.01 -4.34
N MET A 79 3.44 -8.50 -4.88
CA MET A 79 3.38 -7.54 -5.98
C MET A 79 2.72 -8.14 -7.21
N ASP A 80 3.10 -9.36 -7.58
CA ASP A 80 2.50 -10.07 -8.71
C ASP A 80 1.02 -10.31 -8.50
N SER A 81 0.62 -10.70 -7.30
CA SER A 81 -0.80 -10.91 -6.97
C SER A 81 -1.60 -9.64 -7.18
N TRP A 82 -1.09 -8.50 -6.71
CA TRP A 82 -1.78 -7.23 -6.88
C TRP A 82 -1.86 -6.81 -8.34
N MET A 83 -0.80 -7.02 -9.11
CA MET A 83 -0.80 -6.63 -10.52
C MET A 83 -1.73 -7.47 -11.39
N LYS A 84 -2.08 -8.67 -10.95
CA LYS A 84 -3.03 -9.55 -11.66
C LYS A 84 -4.50 -9.24 -11.33
N SER A 85 -4.74 -8.47 -10.29
CA SER A 85 -6.09 -8.10 -9.87
C SER A 85 -6.40 -6.68 -10.35
N MET A 86 -7.47 -6.51 -11.11
CA MET A 86 -7.78 -5.22 -11.72
C MET A 86 -7.89 -4.08 -10.71
N GLY A 87 -8.58 -4.29 -9.60
CA GLY A 87 -8.74 -3.25 -8.58
C GLY A 87 -7.44 -2.86 -7.92
N HIS A 88 -6.63 -3.85 -7.54
CA HIS A 88 -5.34 -3.60 -6.91
C HIS A 88 -4.36 -2.95 -7.88
N ARG A 89 -4.34 -3.41 -9.13
CA ARG A 89 -3.49 -2.82 -10.17
C ARG A 89 -3.87 -1.38 -10.44
N SER A 90 -5.17 -1.07 -10.47
CA SER A 90 -5.64 0.30 -10.66
C SER A 90 -5.09 1.24 -9.58
N ASN A 91 -5.02 0.80 -8.34
CA ASN A 91 -4.44 1.59 -7.26
C ASN A 91 -2.94 1.83 -7.49
N ILE A 92 -2.22 0.78 -7.86
CA ILE A 92 -0.77 0.89 -8.10
C ILE A 92 -0.46 1.87 -9.23
N LEU A 93 -1.27 1.84 -10.29
CA LEU A 93 -1.03 2.64 -11.49
C LEU A 93 -1.80 3.96 -11.52
N ASN A 94 -2.43 4.34 -10.42
CA ASN A 94 -3.19 5.58 -10.35
C ASN A 94 -2.24 6.78 -10.27
N ARG A 95 -2.33 7.67 -11.26
CA ARG A 95 -1.44 8.82 -11.35
C ARG A 95 -1.73 9.90 -10.31
N SER A 96 -2.88 9.85 -9.64
CA SER A 96 -3.23 10.83 -8.60
C SER A 96 -2.47 10.64 -7.31
N PHE A 97 -1.96 9.42 -7.06
CA PHE A 97 -1.23 9.15 -5.83
C PHE A 97 0.23 9.58 -5.95
N THR A 98 0.72 10.23 -4.91
CA THR A 98 2.11 10.70 -4.83
C THR A 98 2.89 10.08 -3.69
N ASN A 99 2.20 9.53 -2.69
CA ASN A 99 2.84 9.02 -1.46
C ASN A 99 2.39 7.57 -1.19
N ILE A 100 3.27 6.80 -0.56
CA ILE A 100 3.04 5.38 -0.29
C ILE A 100 3.56 5.01 1.10
N GLY A 101 2.85 4.10 1.76
CA GLY A 101 3.33 3.41 2.95
C GLY A 101 3.00 1.94 2.89
N CYS A 102 3.90 1.11 3.39
CA CYS A 102 3.77 -0.34 3.37
C CYS A 102 3.89 -0.92 4.76
N GLY A 103 3.18 -2.02 5.02
CA GLY A 103 3.25 -2.76 6.26
C GLY A 103 3.19 -4.26 6.04
N TYR A 104 3.72 -5.00 7.00
CA TYR A 104 3.78 -6.46 6.94
C TYR A 104 3.76 -7.02 8.36
N ALA A 105 2.97 -8.09 8.56
CA ALA A 105 2.92 -8.78 9.85
C ALA A 105 2.55 -10.24 9.62
N VAL A 106 2.86 -11.09 10.58
CA VAL A 106 2.58 -12.53 10.50
C VAL A 106 1.73 -12.93 11.70
N SER A 107 0.65 -13.67 11.45
CA SER A 107 -0.22 -14.17 12.50
C SER A 107 0.43 -15.34 13.26
N LYS A 108 -0.20 -15.76 14.36
CA LYS A 108 0.31 -16.86 15.18
C LYS A 108 0.44 -18.17 14.39
N ASP A 109 -0.43 -18.39 13.42
CA ASP A 109 -0.39 -19.61 12.60
C ASP A 109 0.54 -19.48 11.38
N GLY A 110 1.28 -18.39 11.28
CA GLY A 110 2.24 -18.20 10.19
C GLY A 110 1.69 -17.56 8.94
N THR A 111 0.46 -17.07 8.94
CA THR A 111 -0.10 -16.37 7.78
C THR A 111 0.44 -14.95 7.70
N SER A 112 0.97 -14.61 6.53
CA SER A 112 1.48 -13.26 6.29
C SER A 112 0.35 -12.31 5.89
N TYR A 113 0.41 -11.07 6.40
CA TYR A 113 -0.53 -10.02 6.08
C TYR A 113 0.22 -8.79 5.58
N TRP A 114 -0.26 -8.23 4.49
CA TRP A 114 0.35 -7.09 3.81
C TRP A 114 -0.64 -5.96 3.69
N CYS A 115 -0.16 -4.74 3.89
CA CYS A 115 -0.97 -3.55 3.69
C CYS A 115 -0.15 -2.47 2.98
N VAL A 116 -0.69 -1.92 1.91
CA VAL A 116 -0.08 -0.77 1.23
C VAL A 116 -1.13 0.33 1.16
N CYS A 117 -0.76 1.51 1.65
CA CYS A 117 -1.61 2.68 1.61
C CYS A 117 -1.04 3.70 0.64
N PHE A 118 -1.93 4.28 -0.15
CA PHE A 118 -1.59 5.33 -1.12
C PHE A 118 -2.33 6.60 -0.74
N GLY A 119 -1.72 7.72 -1.00
CA GLY A 119 -2.39 8.99 -0.74
C GLY A 119 -1.71 10.16 -1.39
N THR A 120 -2.43 11.26 -1.43
CA THR A 120 -1.91 12.54 -1.88
C THR A 120 -2.09 13.51 -0.72
N PRO A 121 -1.00 14.10 -0.19
CA PRO A 121 -1.14 15.03 0.93
C PRO A 121 -2.07 16.19 0.60
N SER A 122 -2.91 16.56 1.56
CA SER A 122 -3.79 17.71 1.43
C SER A 122 -2.97 18.99 1.37
N VAL A 123 -3.36 19.91 0.48
CA VAL A 123 -2.71 21.21 0.40
C VAL A 123 -3.17 22.04 1.59
N LYS A 124 -2.21 22.51 2.40
CA LYS A 124 -2.52 23.41 3.50
C LYS A 124 -2.64 24.83 3.01
N LYS A 125 -3.74 25.47 3.35
CA LYS A 125 -3.87 26.90 3.12
C LYS A 125 -3.12 27.65 4.21
N LYS A 126 -2.40 28.64 3.79
CA LYS A 126 -1.75 29.53 4.76
C LYS A 126 -2.74 30.57 5.27
#